data_d174b42bfba9bc3add2cd74fd346b0c9
#
_entry.id   d174b42bfba9bc3add2cd74fd346b0c9
#
_cell.length_a   1.000
_cell.length_b   1.000
_cell.length_c   1.000
_cell.angle_alpha   90.00
_cell.angle_beta   90.00
_cell.angle_gamma   90.00
#
_symmetry.space_group_name_H-M   'P 1'
#
loop_
_entity.id
_entity.type
_entity.pdbx_description
1 polymer ?
#
loop_
_entity_poly.entity_id
_entity_poly.type
_entity_poly.pdbx_seq_one_letter_code
_entity_poly.pdbx_strand_id
1 'polypeptide(L)'
;MHIKFLNHGKGSAAHASAYVLDELDHLGNVRAGVEVLRGDATTFNAVCDASPHLWKYTSGVIAWSKEDSPTDEQIKEVLDQFEKHAFSGLDSSQYHLFAVLHTDDDGSKHIHVLAPRLDIQSGKSLNIAPPGHEKHFDSLRDYFNTKYQWSRPDDLLLMQTTQEPNHIAKLNAQAKKNS
;
A
#
# COMPACT_ATOMS: atom_id res chain seq x y z
N MET A 1 -8.63 8.35 -4.60
CA MET A 1 -7.95 7.20 -3.93
C MET A 1 -7.22 6.35 -4.96
N HIS A 2 -6.08 5.76 -4.59
CA HIS A 2 -5.26 4.87 -5.42
C HIS A 2 -4.92 3.57 -4.68
N ILE A 3 -4.88 2.44 -5.40
CA ILE A 3 -4.45 1.13 -4.86
C ILE A 3 -3.25 0.67 -5.69
N LYS A 4 -2.11 0.40 -5.03
CA LYS A 4 -0.87 -0.01 -5.70
C LYS A 4 -0.18 -1.12 -4.94
N PHE A 5 0.27 -2.16 -5.64
CA PHE A 5 1.14 -3.19 -5.09
C PHE A 5 2.60 -2.96 -5.49
N LEU A 6 3.51 -3.32 -4.61
CA LEU A 6 4.94 -3.07 -4.74
C LEU A 6 5.67 -4.35 -5.14
N ASN A 7 6.73 -4.21 -5.95
CA ASN A 7 7.53 -5.33 -6.47
C ASN A 7 8.58 -5.82 -5.46
N HIS A 8 8.21 -5.93 -4.17
CA HIS A 8 9.05 -6.53 -3.14
C HIS A 8 8.22 -7.46 -2.25
N GLY A 9 8.87 -8.34 -1.51
CA GLY A 9 8.22 -9.39 -0.72
C GLY A 9 9.06 -10.65 -0.57
N LYS A 10 10.34 -10.60 -1.02
CA LYS A 10 11.33 -11.67 -0.82
C LYS A 10 12.24 -11.39 0.37
N GLY A 11 12.22 -10.16 0.90
CA GLY A 11 13.06 -9.73 2.01
C GLY A 11 12.52 -10.15 3.38
N SER A 12 13.16 -9.64 4.42
CA SER A 12 12.76 -9.88 5.81
C SER A 12 11.38 -9.29 6.10
N ALA A 13 10.48 -10.13 6.63
CA ALA A 13 9.17 -9.69 7.08
C ALA A 13 9.28 -8.71 8.26
N ALA A 14 10.24 -8.96 9.16
CA ALA A 14 10.50 -8.10 10.31
C ALA A 14 10.92 -6.68 9.90
N HIS A 15 11.71 -6.53 8.83
CA HIS A 15 12.04 -5.19 8.31
C HIS A 15 10.82 -4.50 7.68
N ALA A 16 9.96 -5.25 6.98
CA ALA A 16 8.76 -4.69 6.38
C ALA A 16 7.77 -4.23 7.46
N SER A 17 7.53 -5.05 8.49
CA SER A 17 6.63 -4.69 9.60
C SER A 17 7.19 -3.53 10.45
N ALA A 18 8.50 -3.51 10.71
CA ALA A 18 9.15 -2.40 11.40
C ALA A 18 8.99 -1.08 10.63
N TYR A 19 9.22 -1.10 9.31
CA TYR A 19 9.06 0.09 8.46
C TYR A 19 7.65 0.69 8.52
N VAL A 20 6.60 -0.16 8.48
CA VAL A 20 5.22 0.36 8.51
C VAL A 20 4.77 0.79 9.90
N LEU A 21 5.48 0.39 10.96
CA LEU A 21 5.25 0.84 12.33
C LEU A 21 6.15 2.02 12.73
N ASP A 22 7.13 2.38 11.90
CA ASP A 22 8.06 3.48 12.20
C ASP A 22 7.32 4.82 12.18
N GLU A 23 7.57 5.63 13.20
CA GLU A 23 7.07 7.01 13.29
C GLU A 23 7.80 7.96 12.33
N LEU A 24 8.88 7.51 11.70
CA LEU A 24 9.61 8.27 10.69
C LEU A 24 9.25 7.82 9.27
N ASP A 25 9.18 8.79 8.36
CA ASP A 25 9.08 8.50 6.93
C ASP A 25 10.44 8.09 6.33
N HIS A 26 10.46 7.78 5.03
CA HIS A 26 11.69 7.40 4.32
C HIS A 26 12.71 8.55 4.16
N LEU A 27 12.35 9.79 4.50
CA LEU A 27 13.19 10.97 4.53
C LEU A 27 13.65 11.34 5.95
N GLY A 28 13.12 10.64 6.98
CA GLY A 28 13.40 10.88 8.39
C GLY A 28 12.53 11.95 9.03
N ASN A 29 11.43 12.37 8.40
CA ASN A 29 10.45 13.26 9.01
C ASN A 29 9.51 12.47 9.92
N VAL A 30 9.08 13.06 11.02
CA VAL A 30 8.09 12.47 11.93
C VAL A 30 6.71 12.48 11.25
N ARG A 31 6.01 11.34 11.21
CA ARG A 31 4.64 11.26 10.73
C ARG A 31 3.68 11.84 11.78
N ALA A 32 2.61 12.47 11.33
CA ALA A 32 1.57 13.00 12.22
C ALA A 32 0.78 11.88 12.92
N GLY A 33 0.75 10.68 12.35
CA GLY A 33 0.12 9.51 12.98
C GLY A 33 0.45 8.19 12.31
N VAL A 34 0.60 7.15 13.14
CA VAL A 34 0.75 5.75 12.76
C VAL A 34 -0.26 4.94 13.56
N GLU A 35 -1.18 4.25 12.88
CA GLU A 35 -2.26 3.50 13.52
C GLU A 35 -2.41 2.12 12.89
N VAL A 36 -2.44 1.06 13.72
CA VAL A 36 -2.72 -0.30 13.27
C VAL A 36 -4.21 -0.48 13.09
N LEU A 37 -4.66 -0.68 11.85
CA LEU A 37 -6.07 -0.87 11.52
C LEU A 37 -6.49 -2.34 11.48
N ARG A 38 -5.57 -3.26 11.17
CA ARG A 38 -5.85 -4.68 11.00
C ARG A 38 -4.64 -5.54 11.34
N GLY A 39 -4.87 -6.68 12.01
CA GLY A 39 -3.82 -7.64 12.31
C GLY A 39 -2.74 -7.11 13.24
N ASP A 40 -1.58 -7.77 13.22
CA ASP A 40 -0.41 -7.39 14.01
C ASP A 40 0.90 -7.86 13.37
N ALA A 41 2.01 -7.19 13.73
CA ALA A 41 3.33 -7.47 13.19
C ALA A 41 3.87 -8.84 13.62
N THR A 42 3.55 -9.31 14.83
CA THR A 42 4.05 -10.58 15.38
C THR A 42 3.51 -11.75 14.57
N THR A 43 2.19 -11.78 14.35
CA THR A 43 1.54 -12.80 13.52
C THR A 43 2.01 -12.71 12.07
N PHE A 44 2.08 -11.49 11.50
CA PHE A 44 2.60 -11.30 10.14
C PHE A 44 4.00 -11.89 9.97
N ASN A 45 4.92 -11.57 10.87
CA ASN A 45 6.30 -12.07 10.83
C ASN A 45 6.33 -13.60 10.98
N ALA A 46 5.62 -14.15 11.94
CA ALA A 46 5.59 -15.60 12.20
C ALA A 46 5.08 -16.40 10.98
N VAL A 47 4.01 -15.93 10.33
CA VAL A 47 3.45 -16.58 9.12
C VAL A 47 4.42 -16.47 7.94
N CYS A 48 5.06 -15.32 7.75
CA CYS A 48 6.07 -15.15 6.70
C CYS A 48 7.29 -16.04 6.93
N ASP A 49 7.77 -16.15 8.17
CA ASP A 49 8.95 -16.98 8.51
C ASP A 49 8.65 -18.47 8.37
N ALA A 50 7.44 -18.91 8.70
CA ALA A 50 6.98 -20.28 8.49
C ALA A 50 6.81 -20.66 7.01
N SER A 51 6.68 -19.69 6.11
CA SER A 51 6.47 -19.94 4.68
C SER A 51 7.71 -20.54 4.03
N PRO A 52 7.60 -21.68 3.30
CA PRO A 52 8.70 -22.25 2.53
C PRO A 52 8.93 -21.54 1.18
N HIS A 53 8.05 -20.61 0.81
CA HIS A 53 8.06 -19.98 -0.50
C HIS A 53 9.11 -18.86 -0.61
N LEU A 54 9.64 -18.63 -1.81
CA LEU A 54 10.60 -17.55 -2.09
C LEU A 54 10.00 -16.16 -1.83
N TRP A 55 8.75 -15.96 -2.23
CA TRP A 55 7.99 -14.74 -1.94
C TRP A 55 7.28 -14.92 -0.61
N LYS A 56 7.68 -14.15 0.38
CA LYS A 56 7.18 -14.26 1.76
C LYS A 56 5.87 -13.49 1.96
N TYR A 57 5.75 -12.32 1.33
CA TYR A 57 4.58 -11.47 1.47
C TYR A 57 4.29 -10.66 0.21
N THR A 58 3.09 -10.12 0.12
CA THR A 58 2.68 -9.06 -0.81
C THR A 58 2.60 -7.77 -0.01
N SER A 59 3.17 -6.69 -0.55
CA SER A 59 3.10 -5.35 0.00
C SER A 59 2.34 -4.44 -0.94
N GLY A 60 1.46 -3.61 -0.39
CA GLY A 60 0.69 -2.64 -1.16
C GLY A 60 0.39 -1.38 -0.36
N VAL A 61 -0.17 -0.40 -1.05
CA VAL A 61 -0.58 0.88 -0.48
C VAL A 61 -1.95 1.25 -1.03
N ILE A 62 -2.84 1.69 -0.13
CA ILE A 62 -4.08 2.38 -0.46
C ILE A 62 -3.87 3.83 -0.05
N ALA A 63 -3.87 4.77 -1.00
CA ALA A 63 -3.53 6.16 -0.74
C ALA A 63 -4.62 7.11 -1.22
N TRP A 64 -4.81 8.18 -0.49
CA TRP A 64 -5.69 9.30 -0.85
C TRP A 64 -4.85 10.53 -1.16
N SER A 65 -5.35 11.38 -2.05
CA SER A 65 -4.78 12.71 -2.20
C SER A 65 -5.11 13.55 -0.97
N LYS A 66 -4.35 14.61 -0.74
CA LYS A 66 -4.57 15.53 0.36
C LYS A 66 -5.99 16.12 0.37
N GLU A 67 -6.53 16.37 -0.82
CA GLU A 67 -7.86 16.96 -1.01
C GLU A 67 -9.00 15.99 -0.70
N ASP A 68 -8.75 14.70 -0.75
CA ASP A 68 -9.78 13.66 -0.55
C ASP A 68 -10.22 13.55 0.91
N SER A 69 -9.35 13.84 1.88
CA SER A 69 -9.60 13.89 3.33
C SER A 69 -10.60 12.85 3.85
N PRO A 70 -10.34 11.53 3.69
CA PRO A 70 -11.29 10.49 4.09
C PRO A 70 -11.53 10.50 5.60
N THR A 71 -12.79 10.24 6.02
CA THR A 71 -13.12 10.02 7.43
C THR A 71 -12.67 8.62 7.89
N ASP A 72 -12.60 8.40 9.20
CA ASP A 72 -12.20 7.11 9.74
C ASP A 72 -13.19 5.99 9.37
N GLU A 73 -14.50 6.29 9.28
CA GLU A 73 -15.52 5.36 8.80
C GLU A 73 -15.32 4.99 7.33
N GLN A 74 -14.94 5.96 6.49
CA GLN A 74 -14.65 5.72 5.07
C GLN A 74 -13.39 4.88 4.92
N ILE A 75 -12.33 5.16 5.69
CA ILE A 75 -11.09 4.37 5.73
C ILE A 75 -11.40 2.93 6.13
N LYS A 76 -12.19 2.75 7.18
CA LYS A 76 -12.62 1.44 7.64
C LYS A 76 -13.41 0.69 6.57
N GLU A 77 -14.37 1.33 5.93
CA GLU A 77 -15.15 0.71 4.84
C GLU A 77 -14.27 0.29 3.67
N VAL A 78 -13.32 1.15 3.24
CA VAL A 78 -12.38 0.83 2.17
C VAL A 78 -11.55 -0.39 2.54
N LEU A 79 -11.01 -0.44 3.76
CA LEU A 79 -10.18 -1.57 4.21
C LEU A 79 -11.00 -2.86 4.32
N ASP A 80 -12.22 -2.81 4.85
CA ASP A 80 -13.11 -3.98 4.95
C ASP A 80 -13.46 -4.54 3.56
N GLN A 81 -13.71 -3.68 2.58
CA GLN A 81 -14.00 -4.11 1.20
C GLN A 81 -12.74 -4.57 0.47
N PHE A 82 -11.59 -3.92 0.72
CA PHE A 82 -10.30 -4.37 0.20
C PHE A 82 -9.98 -5.79 0.68
N GLU A 83 -10.14 -6.07 1.98
CA GLU A 83 -9.89 -7.39 2.57
C GLU A 83 -10.79 -8.46 1.93
N LYS A 84 -12.09 -8.22 1.84
CA LYS A 84 -13.04 -9.13 1.18
C LYS A 84 -12.70 -9.36 -0.28
N HIS A 85 -12.23 -8.34 -0.97
CA HIS A 85 -11.87 -8.41 -2.39
C HIS A 85 -10.57 -9.18 -2.60
N ALA A 86 -9.54 -8.88 -1.79
CA ALA A 86 -8.21 -9.48 -1.85
C ALA A 86 -8.21 -10.98 -1.50
N PHE A 87 -9.05 -11.38 -0.54
CA PHE A 87 -9.14 -12.74 -0.03
C PHE A 87 -10.46 -13.43 -0.38
N SER A 88 -11.06 -13.03 -1.49
CA SER A 88 -12.34 -13.58 -1.96
C SER A 88 -12.28 -15.11 -2.06
N GLY A 89 -13.25 -15.78 -1.42
CA GLY A 89 -13.36 -17.24 -1.40
C GLY A 89 -12.52 -17.94 -0.33
N LEU A 90 -11.79 -17.19 0.53
CA LEU A 90 -11.03 -17.73 1.66
C LEU A 90 -11.78 -17.46 2.97
N ASP A 91 -11.62 -18.39 3.92
CA ASP A 91 -11.99 -18.19 5.31
C ASP A 91 -10.93 -17.33 6.03
N SER A 92 -11.33 -16.55 7.03
CA SER A 92 -10.43 -15.66 7.78
C SER A 92 -9.29 -16.41 8.51
N SER A 93 -9.43 -17.71 8.73
CA SER A 93 -8.39 -18.57 9.31
C SER A 93 -7.29 -18.99 8.31
N GLN A 94 -7.49 -18.73 7.01
CA GLN A 94 -6.55 -19.12 5.95
C GLN A 94 -5.52 -18.05 5.62
N TYR A 95 -5.73 -16.80 6.04
CA TYR A 95 -4.84 -15.69 5.71
C TYR A 95 -4.57 -14.79 6.91
N HIS A 96 -3.61 -13.91 6.77
CA HIS A 96 -3.39 -12.78 7.67
C HIS A 96 -3.23 -11.51 6.86
N LEU A 97 -3.90 -10.44 7.29
CA LEU A 97 -3.74 -9.09 6.76
C LEU A 97 -3.21 -8.18 7.87
N PHE A 98 -2.07 -7.56 7.64
CA PHE A 98 -1.54 -6.53 8.50
C PHE A 98 -1.63 -5.19 7.78
N ALA A 99 -2.42 -4.26 8.32
CA ALA A 99 -2.68 -2.96 7.72
C ALA A 99 -2.45 -1.83 8.71
N VAL A 100 -1.66 -0.84 8.30
CA VAL A 100 -1.24 0.30 9.12
C VAL A 100 -1.56 1.59 8.37
N LEU A 101 -2.31 2.48 9.00
CA LEU A 101 -2.60 3.82 8.51
C LEU A 101 -1.47 4.76 8.89
N HIS A 102 -0.99 5.51 7.91
CA HIS A 102 -0.14 6.67 8.11
C HIS A 102 -0.90 7.94 7.79
N THR A 103 -0.70 8.94 8.61
CA THR A 103 -1.08 10.32 8.32
C THR A 103 0.20 11.13 8.20
N ASP A 104 0.42 11.75 7.05
CA ASP A 104 1.60 12.58 6.81
C ASP A 104 1.38 14.00 7.35
N ASP A 105 2.46 14.78 7.50
CA ASP A 105 2.40 16.14 8.06
C ASP A 105 1.51 17.10 7.25
N ASP A 106 1.36 16.83 5.96
CA ASP A 106 0.49 17.63 5.09
C ASP A 106 -1.00 17.21 5.17
N GLY A 107 -1.32 16.20 6.01
CA GLY A 107 -2.65 15.66 6.23
C GLY A 107 -3.07 14.59 5.22
N SER A 108 -2.21 14.22 4.26
CA SER A 108 -2.50 13.09 3.39
C SER A 108 -2.49 11.78 4.17
N LYS A 109 -3.35 10.84 3.75
CA LYS A 109 -3.52 9.55 4.42
C LYS A 109 -3.22 8.40 3.48
N HIS A 110 -2.54 7.37 3.98
CA HIS A 110 -2.34 6.13 3.24
C HIS A 110 -2.27 4.92 4.16
N ILE A 111 -2.79 3.78 3.68
CA ILE A 111 -2.73 2.51 4.38
C ILE A 111 -1.66 1.65 3.73
N HIS A 112 -0.66 1.24 4.49
CA HIS A 112 0.21 0.14 4.09
C HIS A 112 -0.51 -1.18 4.37
N VAL A 113 -0.54 -2.06 3.38
CA VAL A 113 -1.09 -3.41 3.50
C VAL A 113 0.01 -4.44 3.27
N LEU A 114 0.16 -5.35 4.21
CA LEU A 114 1.11 -6.46 4.17
C LEU A 114 0.34 -7.77 4.33
N ALA A 115 0.45 -8.68 3.37
CA ALA A 115 -0.21 -9.98 3.39
C ALA A 115 0.82 -11.10 3.17
N PRO A 116 1.00 -12.04 4.12
CA PRO A 116 1.84 -13.22 3.91
C PRO A 116 1.40 -13.99 2.66
N ARG A 117 2.36 -14.48 1.87
CA ARG A 117 2.06 -15.33 0.71
C ARG A 117 1.93 -16.79 1.10
N LEU A 118 1.11 -17.08 2.09
CA LEU A 118 0.86 -18.41 2.62
C LEU A 118 -0.62 -18.57 2.99
N ASP A 119 -1.27 -19.57 2.43
CA ASP A 119 -2.51 -20.09 3.00
C ASP A 119 -2.14 -20.88 4.26
N ILE A 120 -2.57 -20.36 5.41
CA ILE A 120 -2.17 -20.84 6.72
C ILE A 120 -2.65 -22.29 6.98
N GLN A 121 -3.79 -22.68 6.41
CA GLN A 121 -4.35 -24.01 6.59
C GLN A 121 -3.75 -25.05 5.65
N SER A 122 -3.58 -24.70 4.38
CA SER A 122 -3.13 -25.64 3.36
C SER A 122 -1.61 -25.62 3.11
N GLY A 123 -0.90 -24.60 3.59
CA GLY A 123 0.53 -24.39 3.32
C GLY A 123 0.83 -23.97 1.88
N LYS A 124 -0.19 -23.75 1.05
CA LYS A 124 -0.02 -23.34 -0.36
C LYS A 124 0.34 -21.87 -0.47
N SER A 125 0.99 -21.52 -1.57
CA SER A 125 1.28 -20.12 -1.87
C SER A 125 -0.01 -19.34 -2.13
N LEU A 126 -0.17 -18.22 -1.42
CA LEU A 126 -1.27 -17.28 -1.56
C LEU A 126 -0.74 -15.96 -2.11
N ASN A 127 -1.24 -15.51 -3.26
CA ASN A 127 -0.86 -14.23 -3.84
C ASN A 127 -2.09 -13.40 -4.18
N ILE A 128 -2.34 -12.34 -3.43
CA ILE A 128 -3.47 -11.43 -3.64
C ILE A 128 -3.24 -10.47 -4.82
N ALA A 129 -2.02 -10.36 -5.33
CA ALA A 129 -1.65 -9.49 -6.45
C ALA A 129 -0.89 -10.28 -7.53
N PRO A 130 -1.51 -11.29 -8.18
CA PRO A 130 -0.93 -12.00 -9.31
C PRO A 130 -0.84 -11.07 -10.54
N PRO A 131 -0.07 -11.42 -11.59
CA PRO A 131 -0.04 -10.65 -12.83
C PRO A 131 -1.45 -10.36 -13.36
N GLY A 132 -1.74 -9.10 -13.67
CA GLY A 132 -3.07 -8.63 -14.09
C GLY A 132 -4.01 -8.26 -12.93
N HIS A 133 -3.52 -8.24 -11.70
CA HIS A 133 -4.27 -7.82 -10.50
C HIS A 133 -4.81 -6.38 -10.59
N GLU A 134 -4.21 -5.53 -11.42
CA GLU A 134 -4.63 -4.14 -11.61
C GLU A 134 -6.10 -4.05 -11.98
N LYS A 135 -6.54 -4.84 -12.95
CA LYS A 135 -7.96 -4.86 -13.38
C LYS A 135 -8.91 -5.30 -12.28
N HIS A 136 -8.43 -6.19 -11.39
CA HIS A 136 -9.20 -6.68 -10.26
C HIS A 136 -9.42 -5.58 -9.22
N PHE A 137 -8.37 -4.84 -8.86
CA PHE A 137 -8.45 -3.77 -7.86
C PHE A 137 -8.92 -2.41 -8.42
N ASP A 138 -8.81 -2.19 -9.73
CA ASP A 138 -9.31 -0.96 -10.37
C ASP A 138 -10.82 -0.81 -10.19
N SER A 139 -11.58 -1.89 -10.24
CA SER A 139 -13.03 -1.85 -10.02
C SER A 139 -13.39 -1.40 -8.59
N LEU A 140 -12.64 -1.85 -7.59
CA LEU A 140 -12.80 -1.44 -6.19
C LEU A 140 -12.43 0.03 -6.01
N ARG A 141 -11.30 0.45 -6.58
CA ARG A 141 -10.84 1.85 -6.59
C ARG A 141 -11.89 2.77 -7.19
N ASP A 142 -12.39 2.41 -8.38
CA ASP A 142 -13.34 3.24 -9.13
C ASP A 142 -14.70 3.34 -8.45
N TYR A 143 -15.14 2.26 -7.81
CA TYR A 143 -16.34 2.25 -6.98
C TYR A 143 -16.24 3.30 -5.86
N PHE A 144 -15.16 3.29 -5.07
CA PHE A 144 -15.01 4.22 -3.96
C PHE A 144 -14.77 5.66 -4.42
N ASN A 145 -13.96 5.87 -5.48
CA ASN A 145 -13.74 7.20 -6.02
C ASN A 145 -15.04 7.82 -6.55
N THR A 146 -15.92 7.00 -7.13
CA THR A 146 -17.24 7.46 -7.55
C THR A 146 -18.17 7.72 -6.36
N LYS A 147 -18.20 6.79 -5.39
CA LYS A 147 -19.07 6.87 -4.20
C LYS A 147 -18.81 8.12 -3.37
N TYR A 148 -17.54 8.45 -3.15
CA TYR A 148 -17.12 9.54 -2.29
C TYR A 148 -16.60 10.78 -3.03
N GLN A 149 -16.66 10.75 -4.36
CA GLN A 149 -16.15 11.83 -5.23
C GLN A 149 -14.67 12.15 -4.98
N TRP A 150 -13.87 11.11 -4.67
CA TRP A 150 -12.45 11.24 -4.49
C TRP A 150 -11.70 11.37 -5.82
N SER A 151 -10.51 11.96 -5.75
CA SER A 151 -9.61 12.14 -6.89
C SER A 151 -9.29 10.80 -7.57
N ARG A 152 -9.29 10.80 -8.89
CA ARG A 152 -8.91 9.65 -9.70
C ARG A 152 -7.45 9.78 -10.13
N PRO A 153 -6.62 8.74 -9.96
CA PRO A 153 -5.21 8.80 -10.34
C PRO A 153 -4.98 8.92 -11.85
N ASP A 154 -5.97 8.56 -12.65
CA ASP A 154 -6.00 8.66 -14.12
C ASP A 154 -6.71 9.91 -14.64
N ASP A 155 -7.10 10.85 -13.78
CA ASP A 155 -7.64 12.13 -14.20
C ASP A 155 -6.53 12.97 -14.85
N LEU A 156 -6.70 13.26 -16.14
CA LEU A 156 -5.75 14.05 -16.94
C LEU A 156 -5.48 15.43 -16.37
N LEU A 157 -6.46 16.02 -15.64
CA LEU A 157 -6.30 17.32 -14.99
C LEU A 157 -5.41 17.27 -13.74
N LEU A 158 -5.28 16.05 -13.13
CA LEU A 158 -4.45 15.80 -11.95
C LEU A 158 -3.13 15.12 -12.31
N MET A 159 -2.88 14.81 -13.58
CA MET A 159 -1.59 14.26 -14.01
C MET A 159 -0.49 15.25 -13.64
N GLN A 160 0.29 14.90 -12.65
CA GLN A 160 1.53 15.59 -12.36
C GLN A 160 2.40 15.54 -13.63
N THR A 161 2.86 16.68 -14.08
CA THR A 161 3.94 16.72 -15.07
C THR A 161 5.07 15.86 -14.53
N THR A 162 5.38 14.78 -15.23
CA THR A 162 6.47 13.87 -14.84
C THR A 162 7.71 14.72 -14.60
N GLN A 163 8.27 14.65 -13.39
CA GLN A 163 9.56 15.28 -13.13
C GLN A 163 10.58 14.69 -14.11
N GLU A 164 11.35 15.55 -14.73
CA GLU A 164 12.45 15.12 -15.59
C GLU A 164 13.33 14.12 -14.80
N PRO A 165 13.79 13.02 -15.43
CA PRO A 165 14.72 12.12 -14.79
C PRO A 165 15.89 12.87 -14.16
N ASN A 166 16.31 12.52 -12.97
CA ASN A 166 17.33 13.23 -12.18
C ASN A 166 18.63 13.56 -12.95
N HIS A 167 19.02 12.71 -13.92
CA HIS A 167 20.19 12.97 -14.76
C HIS A 167 19.95 14.11 -15.76
N ILE A 168 18.74 14.24 -16.31
CA ILE A 168 18.34 15.34 -17.20
C ILE A 168 18.23 16.66 -16.42
N ALA A 169 17.61 16.63 -15.25
CA ALA A 169 17.52 17.80 -14.37
C ALA A 169 18.92 18.33 -13.98
N LYS A 170 19.89 17.45 -13.71
CA LYS A 170 21.28 17.81 -13.43
C LYS A 170 21.97 18.44 -14.66
N LEU A 171 21.79 17.88 -15.86
CA LEU A 171 22.34 18.43 -17.11
C LEU A 171 21.78 19.82 -17.39
N ASN A 172 20.47 20.01 -17.24
CA ASN A 172 19.81 21.30 -17.43
C ASN A 172 20.29 22.36 -16.42
N ALA A 173 20.52 21.96 -15.16
CA ALA A 173 21.08 22.85 -14.13
C ALA A 173 22.54 23.24 -14.42
N GLN A 174 23.35 22.34 -14.98
CA GLN A 174 24.73 22.64 -15.40
C GLN A 174 24.78 23.55 -16.62
N ALA A 175 23.90 23.34 -17.60
CA ALA A 175 23.81 24.22 -18.78
C ALA A 175 23.43 25.66 -18.43
N LYS A 176 22.51 25.84 -17.44
CA LYS A 176 22.11 27.18 -16.94
C LYS A 176 23.22 27.90 -16.16
N LYS A 177 24.21 27.19 -15.61
CA LYS A 177 25.34 27.80 -14.89
C LYS A 177 26.46 28.25 -15.83
N ASN A 178 26.47 27.74 -17.07
CA ASN A 178 27.50 28.01 -18.05
C ASN A 178 27.07 29.02 -19.15
N SER A 179 25.86 29.58 -19.02
CA SER A 179 25.30 30.67 -19.82
C SER A 179 25.17 31.95 -19.02
#